data_b7be70cde8fb9ec36a2af8575885dd66
#
_entry.id   b7be70cde8fb9ec36a2af8575885dd66
#
_cell.length_a   1.000
_cell.length_b   1.000
_cell.length_c   1.000
_cell.angle_alpha   90.00
_cell.angle_beta   90.00
_cell.angle_gamma   90.00
#
_symmetry.space_group_name_H-M   'P 1'
#
loop_
_entity.id
_entity.type
_entity.pdbx_description
1 polymer ?
#
loop_
_entity_poly.entity_id
_entity_poly.type
_entity_poly.pdbx_seq_one_letter_code
_entity_poly.pdbx_strand_id
1 'polypeptide(L)'
;MTTVTPDRADTASLADSAIRCADLVRIFTADGVEVQALQGLTLRVDSGELVAIVGASGSGKSTLLGILSGLDKPTAGSVTVAGRDLLALSTKERVDYRRRTVGFVWQQTSRNLLGYLTARENLALAMSVARTPDRERRTTALLDLLEVSHCADRRPTEMSGGEQQRVAIAVGLANEPAVLLADEPTGELDEATSAEVLEAMRGVNRELGVTTLIVTHDPTVSGHVARTVQIRDGRTATEVLRRTGVNEHGDEHTVAEEFAVLDRVGRLQLPQEYLTTLGMRERVRLALEQDHVGVWPHADGAGEDDDDRR
;
A
#
# COMPACT_ATOMS: atom_id res chain seq x y z
N MET A 1 8.72 -36.97 18.81
CA MET A 1 7.92 -36.44 17.71
C MET A 1 6.77 -35.66 18.33
N THR A 2 6.95 -34.36 18.53
CA THR A 2 5.92 -33.48 19.12
C THR A 2 5.19 -32.80 17.97
N THR A 3 3.98 -33.19 17.71
CA THR A 3 3.08 -32.57 16.75
C THR A 3 2.68 -31.20 17.27
N VAL A 4 3.21 -30.14 16.65
CA VAL A 4 2.74 -28.77 16.87
C VAL A 4 1.41 -28.61 16.16
N THR A 5 0.34 -28.55 16.93
CA THR A 5 -0.99 -28.20 16.43
C THR A 5 -0.99 -26.70 16.12
N PRO A 6 -1.38 -26.25 14.90
CA PRO A 6 -1.45 -24.82 14.61
C PRO A 6 -2.50 -24.14 15.48
N ASP A 7 -2.13 -23.00 16.04
CA ASP A 7 -2.92 -22.21 16.98
C ASP A 7 -4.22 -21.72 16.31
N ARG A 8 -5.35 -21.93 16.99
CA ARG A 8 -6.69 -21.53 16.53
C ARG A 8 -6.88 -20.02 16.38
N ALA A 9 -5.98 -19.21 16.94
CA ALA A 9 -5.97 -17.75 16.82
C ALA A 9 -5.66 -17.27 15.40
N ASP A 10 -4.86 -18.04 14.63
CA ASP A 10 -4.43 -17.68 13.28
C ASP A 10 -5.54 -17.84 12.22
N THR A 11 -6.50 -18.73 12.44
CA THR A 11 -7.57 -19.02 11.47
C THR A 11 -8.72 -18.01 11.49
N ALA A 12 -9.05 -17.42 12.63
CA ALA A 12 -10.09 -16.37 12.72
C ALA A 12 -9.60 -15.03 12.13
N SER A 13 -8.31 -14.73 12.26
CA SER A 13 -7.63 -13.55 11.70
C SER A 13 -7.47 -13.62 10.17
N LEU A 14 -7.57 -14.81 9.56
CA LEU A 14 -7.40 -15.00 8.11
C LEU A 14 -8.64 -14.61 7.29
N ALA A 15 -9.82 -14.58 7.91
CA ALA A 15 -11.11 -14.35 7.23
C ALA A 15 -11.38 -12.84 6.94
N ASP A 16 -10.64 -11.90 7.57
CA ASP A 16 -10.95 -10.47 7.53
C ASP A 16 -9.94 -9.62 6.74
N SER A 17 -9.00 -10.23 6.02
CA SER A 17 -8.03 -9.49 5.21
C SER A 17 -8.55 -9.18 3.81
N ALA A 18 -8.57 -7.89 3.44
CA ALA A 18 -8.93 -7.45 2.09
C ALA A 18 -7.81 -7.72 1.07
N ILE A 19 -6.54 -7.62 1.49
CA ILE A 19 -5.37 -7.93 0.64
C ILE A 19 -4.45 -8.86 1.40
N ARG A 20 -4.02 -9.93 0.74
CA ARG A 20 -3.01 -10.85 1.25
C ARG A 20 -2.04 -11.24 0.15
N CYS A 21 -0.79 -10.91 0.35
CA CYS A 21 0.34 -11.35 -0.48
C CYS A 21 1.23 -12.25 0.36
N ALA A 22 1.64 -13.40 -0.18
CA ALA A 22 2.60 -14.27 0.48
C ALA A 22 3.71 -14.65 -0.49
N ASP A 23 4.93 -14.28 -0.13
CA ASP A 23 6.17 -14.58 -0.85
C ASP A 23 6.10 -14.20 -2.34
N LEU A 24 5.52 -13.03 -2.66
CA LEU A 24 5.38 -12.59 -4.04
C LEU A 24 6.73 -12.34 -4.69
N VAL A 25 6.95 -12.99 -5.82
CA VAL A 25 8.11 -12.78 -6.69
C VAL A 25 7.61 -12.31 -8.05
N ARG A 26 8.27 -11.28 -8.58
CA ARG A 26 8.05 -10.83 -9.94
C ARG A 26 9.38 -10.58 -10.62
N ILE A 27 9.63 -11.34 -11.70
CA ILE A 27 10.81 -11.22 -12.55
C ILE A 27 10.34 -10.74 -13.92
N PHE A 28 10.94 -9.68 -14.41
CA PHE A 28 10.79 -9.21 -15.77
C PHE A 28 12.03 -9.64 -16.57
N THR A 29 11.81 -10.15 -17.77
CA THR A 29 12.89 -10.51 -18.68
C THR A 29 12.76 -9.63 -19.93
N ALA A 30 13.80 -8.85 -20.23
CA ALA A 30 13.89 -8.04 -21.43
C ALA A 30 15.31 -8.13 -21.99
N ASP A 31 15.44 -8.46 -23.28
CA ASP A 31 16.72 -8.53 -24.00
C ASP A 31 17.80 -9.41 -23.30
N GLY A 32 17.34 -10.49 -22.65
CA GLY A 32 18.21 -11.43 -21.93
C GLY A 32 18.66 -10.94 -20.54
N VAL A 33 18.19 -9.78 -20.08
CA VAL A 33 18.41 -9.26 -18.73
C VAL A 33 17.19 -9.58 -17.86
N GLU A 34 17.44 -10.16 -16.71
CA GLU A 34 16.40 -10.42 -15.70
C GLU A 34 16.44 -9.35 -14.60
N VAL A 35 15.29 -8.72 -14.37
CA VAL A 35 15.10 -7.76 -13.29
C VAL A 35 14.07 -8.31 -12.32
N GLN A 36 14.51 -8.60 -11.10
CA GLN A 36 13.63 -9.07 -10.03
C GLN A 36 13.02 -7.88 -9.29
N ALA A 37 11.81 -7.51 -9.67
CA ALA A 37 11.10 -6.36 -9.10
C ALA A 37 10.47 -6.66 -7.73
N LEU A 38 10.02 -7.91 -7.49
CA LEU A 38 9.57 -8.38 -6.17
C LEU A 38 10.34 -9.64 -5.79
N GLN A 39 10.78 -9.71 -4.54
CA GLN A 39 11.75 -10.71 -4.05
C GLN A 39 11.23 -11.50 -2.84
N GLY A 40 9.97 -11.96 -2.90
CA GLY A 40 9.31 -12.63 -1.79
C GLY A 40 8.56 -11.65 -0.88
N LEU A 41 7.89 -10.65 -1.48
CA LEU A 41 7.13 -9.65 -0.75
C LEU A 41 5.93 -10.31 -0.05
N THR A 42 5.80 -10.05 1.25
CA THR A 42 4.65 -10.45 2.05
C THR A 42 3.96 -9.19 2.57
N LEU A 43 2.65 -9.11 2.35
CA LEU A 43 1.82 -7.99 2.76
C LEU A 43 0.44 -8.49 3.16
N ARG A 44 -0.08 -7.95 4.25
CA ARG A 44 -1.47 -8.11 4.67
C ARG A 44 -2.09 -6.74 4.90
N VAL A 45 -3.30 -6.53 4.39
CA VAL A 45 -4.13 -5.36 4.66
C VAL A 45 -5.50 -5.85 5.07
N ASP A 46 -5.97 -5.42 6.23
CA ASP A 46 -7.26 -5.82 6.75
C ASP A 46 -8.41 -5.02 6.10
N SER A 47 -9.62 -5.59 6.14
CA SER A 47 -10.79 -4.95 5.54
C SER A 47 -11.10 -3.61 6.19
N GLY A 48 -11.33 -2.58 5.38
CA GLY A 48 -11.57 -1.22 5.83
C GLY A 48 -10.32 -0.44 6.25
N GLU A 49 -9.12 -1.03 6.16
CA GLU A 49 -7.88 -0.36 6.51
C GLU A 49 -7.45 0.66 5.44
N LEU A 50 -6.90 1.80 5.88
CA LEU A 50 -6.20 2.77 5.03
C LEU A 50 -4.70 2.66 5.29
N VAL A 51 -3.95 2.16 4.31
CA VAL A 51 -2.51 1.87 4.41
C VAL A 51 -1.73 2.63 3.34
N ALA A 52 -0.59 3.18 3.72
CA ALA A 52 0.38 3.71 2.76
C ALA A 52 1.55 2.72 2.55
N ILE A 53 1.90 2.47 1.30
CA ILE A 53 3.12 1.78 0.89
C ILE A 53 4.13 2.83 0.43
N VAL A 54 5.23 2.92 1.15
CA VAL A 54 6.31 3.88 0.84
C VAL A 54 7.59 3.17 0.41
N GLY A 55 8.44 3.86 -0.32
CA GLY A 55 9.73 3.34 -0.74
C GLY A 55 10.34 4.15 -1.88
N ALA A 56 11.63 4.00 -2.10
CA ALA A 56 12.34 4.65 -3.18
C ALA A 56 11.81 4.25 -4.58
N SER A 57 12.12 5.04 -5.61
CA SER A 57 11.86 4.63 -6.99
C SER A 57 12.54 3.30 -7.29
N GLY A 58 11.85 2.42 -8.01
CA GLY A 58 12.36 1.07 -8.33
C GLY A 58 12.23 0.03 -7.21
N SER A 59 11.69 0.37 -6.04
CA SER A 59 11.55 -0.60 -4.92
C SER A 59 10.49 -1.70 -5.15
N GLY A 60 9.72 -1.66 -6.23
CA GLY A 60 8.70 -2.66 -6.58
C GLY A 60 7.26 -2.24 -6.35
N LYS A 61 6.99 -1.00 -5.88
CA LYS A 61 5.64 -0.49 -5.54
C LYS A 61 4.65 -0.58 -6.70
N SER A 62 5.00 -0.02 -7.86
CA SER A 62 4.13 -0.04 -9.05
C SER A 62 3.92 -1.46 -9.59
N THR A 63 4.92 -2.35 -9.43
CA THR A 63 4.79 -3.78 -9.73
C THR A 63 3.77 -4.45 -8.81
N LEU A 64 3.81 -4.16 -7.51
CA LEU A 64 2.83 -4.64 -6.56
C LEU A 64 1.42 -4.16 -6.94
N LEU A 65 1.24 -2.85 -7.21
CA LEU A 65 -0.05 -2.31 -7.66
C LEU A 65 -0.54 -2.96 -8.96
N GLY A 66 0.35 -3.19 -9.93
CA GLY A 66 0.03 -3.89 -11.17
C GLY A 66 -0.52 -5.30 -10.92
N ILE A 67 0.05 -6.03 -9.96
CA ILE A 67 -0.44 -7.35 -9.56
C ILE A 67 -1.78 -7.22 -8.84
N LEU A 68 -1.89 -6.36 -7.82
CA LEU A 68 -3.12 -6.17 -7.04
C LEU A 68 -4.30 -5.69 -7.90
N SER A 69 -4.05 -4.86 -8.91
CA SER A 69 -5.07 -4.43 -9.86
C SER A 69 -5.47 -5.49 -10.89
N GLY A 70 -4.77 -6.62 -10.93
CA GLY A 70 -4.99 -7.67 -11.92
C GLY A 70 -4.52 -7.32 -13.34
N LEU A 71 -3.67 -6.31 -13.49
CA LEU A 71 -3.02 -5.95 -14.76
C LEU A 71 -1.80 -6.82 -15.03
N ASP A 72 -1.11 -7.27 -13.99
CA ASP A 72 0.05 -8.15 -14.08
C ASP A 72 -0.16 -9.43 -13.25
N LYS A 73 0.77 -10.39 -13.40
CA LYS A 73 0.78 -11.64 -12.65
C LYS A 73 2.14 -11.82 -11.97
N PRO A 74 2.17 -12.28 -10.73
CA PRO A 74 3.44 -12.65 -10.10
C PRO A 74 4.07 -13.85 -10.82
N THR A 75 5.40 -13.96 -10.74
CA THR A 75 6.16 -15.11 -11.22
C THR A 75 6.03 -16.28 -10.24
N ALA A 76 5.97 -15.99 -8.92
CA ALA A 76 5.76 -16.97 -7.86
C ALA A 76 5.09 -16.31 -6.64
N GLY A 77 4.71 -17.13 -5.66
CA GLY A 77 3.97 -16.70 -4.47
C GLY A 77 2.47 -16.78 -4.66
N SER A 78 1.70 -16.20 -3.73
CA SER A 78 0.25 -16.16 -3.79
C SER A 78 -0.29 -14.77 -3.48
N VAL A 79 -1.42 -14.41 -4.09
CA VAL A 79 -2.09 -13.13 -3.89
C VAL A 79 -3.60 -13.29 -3.89
N THR A 80 -4.21 -12.85 -2.81
CA THR A 80 -5.67 -12.83 -2.64
C THR A 80 -6.12 -11.40 -2.38
N VAL A 81 -7.15 -10.94 -3.09
CA VAL A 81 -7.76 -9.63 -2.90
C VAL A 81 -9.27 -9.78 -2.80
N ALA A 82 -9.87 -9.26 -1.74
CA ALA A 82 -11.29 -9.39 -1.44
C ALA A 82 -11.77 -10.86 -1.58
N GLY A 83 -11.01 -11.81 -1.04
CA GLY A 83 -11.30 -13.25 -1.07
C GLY A 83 -11.06 -13.93 -2.44
N ARG A 84 -10.62 -13.20 -3.48
CA ARG A 84 -10.34 -13.75 -4.81
C ARG A 84 -8.86 -14.08 -4.97
N ASP A 85 -8.53 -15.31 -5.30
CA ASP A 85 -7.17 -15.70 -5.72
C ASP A 85 -6.91 -15.19 -7.13
N LEU A 86 -5.99 -14.20 -7.26
CA LEU A 86 -5.72 -13.56 -8.55
C LEU A 86 -5.00 -14.47 -9.55
N LEU A 87 -4.33 -15.51 -9.07
CA LEU A 87 -3.66 -16.50 -9.95
C LEU A 87 -4.66 -17.44 -10.60
N ALA A 88 -5.74 -17.78 -9.88
CA ALA A 88 -6.78 -18.67 -10.37
C ALA A 88 -7.78 -18.01 -11.34
N LEU A 89 -7.82 -16.66 -11.42
CA LEU A 89 -8.77 -15.94 -12.27
C LEU A 89 -8.56 -16.22 -13.76
N SER A 90 -9.60 -16.67 -14.44
CA SER A 90 -9.71 -16.67 -15.89
C SER A 90 -9.70 -15.23 -16.45
N THR A 91 -9.49 -15.09 -17.77
CA THR A 91 -9.51 -13.77 -18.43
C THR A 91 -10.84 -13.03 -18.20
N LYS A 92 -11.97 -13.72 -18.23
CA LYS A 92 -13.30 -13.12 -18.00
C LYS A 92 -13.45 -12.67 -16.55
N GLU A 93 -13.06 -13.51 -15.59
CA GLU A 93 -13.12 -13.17 -14.16
C GLU A 93 -12.18 -12.03 -13.81
N ARG A 94 -11.02 -11.94 -14.45
CA ARG A 94 -10.07 -10.84 -14.29
C ARG A 94 -10.65 -9.49 -14.79
N VAL A 95 -11.42 -9.52 -15.88
CA VAL A 95 -12.14 -8.34 -16.36
C VAL A 95 -13.24 -7.93 -15.36
N ASP A 96 -13.99 -8.89 -14.81
CA ASP A 96 -15.02 -8.62 -13.80
C ASP A 96 -14.39 -8.09 -12.50
N TYR A 97 -13.28 -8.67 -12.06
CA TYR A 97 -12.49 -8.21 -10.92
C TYR A 97 -12.11 -6.73 -11.03
N ARG A 98 -11.53 -6.31 -12.17
CA ARG A 98 -11.16 -4.92 -12.40
C ARG A 98 -12.33 -3.96 -12.53
N ARG A 99 -13.51 -4.46 -12.92
CA ARG A 99 -14.72 -3.63 -13.04
C ARG A 99 -15.43 -3.39 -11.72
N ARG A 100 -15.36 -4.35 -10.79
CA ARG A 100 -16.26 -4.40 -9.63
C ARG A 100 -15.55 -4.55 -8.29
N THR A 101 -14.39 -5.21 -8.26
CA THR A 101 -13.74 -5.54 -6.98
C THR A 101 -12.69 -4.50 -6.61
N VAL A 102 -12.02 -3.92 -7.60
CA VAL A 102 -10.93 -2.95 -7.39
C VAL A 102 -11.22 -1.65 -8.09
N GLY A 103 -11.15 -0.54 -7.35
CA GLY A 103 -11.02 0.80 -7.89
C GLY A 103 -9.55 1.16 -8.08
N PHE A 104 -9.24 2.00 -9.04
CA PHE A 104 -7.86 2.42 -9.29
C PHE A 104 -7.78 3.93 -9.52
N VAL A 105 -6.86 4.59 -8.83
CA VAL A 105 -6.52 6.01 -8.99
C VAL A 105 -5.07 6.10 -9.44
N TRP A 106 -4.85 6.64 -10.64
CA TRP A 106 -3.53 6.83 -11.20
C TRP A 106 -2.95 8.18 -10.77
N GLN A 107 -1.63 8.28 -10.73
CA GLN A 107 -0.92 9.54 -10.52
C GLN A 107 -1.41 10.62 -11.52
N GLN A 108 -1.44 10.28 -12.80
CA GLN A 108 -1.94 11.16 -13.84
C GLN A 108 -3.46 11.05 -13.96
N THR A 109 -4.17 12.13 -13.66
CA THR A 109 -5.64 12.18 -13.73
C THR A 109 -6.20 11.86 -15.13
N SER A 110 -5.44 12.15 -16.18
CA SER A 110 -5.78 11.82 -17.58
C SER A 110 -5.94 10.31 -17.85
N ARG A 111 -5.45 9.44 -16.96
CA ARG A 111 -5.69 8.00 -17.03
C ARG A 111 -7.01 7.58 -16.41
N ASN A 112 -7.55 8.39 -15.49
CA ASN A 112 -8.85 8.16 -14.86
C ASN A 112 -9.98 8.91 -15.57
N LEU A 113 -9.70 10.10 -16.12
CA LEU A 113 -10.70 11.02 -16.64
C LEU A 113 -10.56 11.16 -18.15
N LEU A 114 -11.66 11.00 -18.85
CA LEU A 114 -11.76 11.33 -20.27
C LEU A 114 -11.99 12.84 -20.39
N GLY A 115 -11.00 13.56 -20.91
CA GLY A 115 -10.96 15.03 -20.91
C GLY A 115 -12.09 15.73 -21.67
N TYR A 116 -12.81 15.01 -22.55
CA TYR A 116 -13.96 15.51 -23.30
C TYR A 116 -15.30 15.29 -22.60
N LEU A 117 -15.32 14.52 -21.49
CA LEU A 117 -16.49 14.27 -20.66
C LEU A 117 -16.45 15.16 -19.41
N THR A 118 -17.62 15.53 -18.90
CA THR A 118 -17.76 16.18 -17.59
C THR A 118 -17.48 15.20 -16.45
N ALA A 119 -17.35 15.69 -15.20
CA ALA A 119 -17.21 14.84 -14.03
C ALA A 119 -18.35 13.81 -13.94
N ARG A 120 -19.59 14.26 -14.04
CA ARG A 120 -20.78 13.42 -14.03
C ARG A 120 -20.74 12.33 -15.11
N GLU A 121 -20.36 12.70 -16.33
CA GLU A 121 -20.28 11.77 -17.46
C GLU A 121 -19.16 10.74 -17.29
N ASN A 122 -18.03 11.12 -16.70
CA ASN A 122 -16.93 10.19 -16.36
C ASN A 122 -17.41 9.12 -15.36
N LEU A 123 -18.09 9.51 -14.28
CA LEU A 123 -18.67 8.57 -13.32
C LEU A 123 -19.73 7.69 -13.97
N ALA A 124 -20.66 8.29 -14.74
CA ALA A 124 -21.73 7.57 -15.41
C ALA A 124 -21.19 6.51 -16.39
N LEU A 125 -20.09 6.81 -17.10
CA LEU A 125 -19.44 5.88 -18.00
C LEU A 125 -18.86 4.67 -17.24
N ALA A 126 -18.12 4.91 -16.15
CA ALA A 126 -17.53 3.84 -15.31
C ALA A 126 -18.63 2.89 -14.79
N MET A 127 -19.72 3.45 -14.27
CA MET A 127 -20.87 2.69 -13.78
C MET A 127 -21.64 1.97 -14.92
N SER A 128 -21.69 2.58 -16.11
CA SER A 128 -22.34 1.97 -17.28
C SER A 128 -21.62 0.68 -17.70
N VAL A 129 -20.28 0.71 -17.74
CA VAL A 129 -19.45 -0.45 -18.10
C VAL A 129 -19.63 -1.61 -17.11
N ALA A 130 -19.78 -1.30 -15.82
CA ALA A 130 -20.03 -2.30 -14.79
C ALA A 130 -21.52 -2.67 -14.62
N ARG A 131 -22.43 -1.95 -15.28
CA ARG A 131 -23.88 -2.08 -15.13
C ARG A 131 -24.36 -1.81 -13.70
N THR A 132 -23.73 -0.84 -13.02
CA THR A 132 -24.11 -0.41 -11.67
C THR A 132 -25.48 0.27 -11.73
N PRO A 133 -26.43 -0.05 -10.82
CA PRO A 133 -27.73 0.61 -10.74
C PRO A 133 -27.61 2.01 -10.13
N ASP A 134 -28.70 2.77 -10.13
CA ASP A 134 -28.88 4.07 -9.46
C ASP A 134 -27.75 5.10 -9.70
N ARG A 135 -27.27 5.17 -10.94
CA ARG A 135 -26.06 5.91 -11.32
C ARG A 135 -26.13 7.39 -10.94
N GLU A 136 -27.29 8.05 -11.16
CA GLU A 136 -27.47 9.48 -10.88
C GLU A 136 -27.32 9.77 -9.38
N ARG A 137 -28.05 9.02 -8.55
CA ARG A 137 -27.99 9.14 -7.10
C ARG A 137 -26.58 8.90 -6.59
N ARG A 138 -25.90 7.87 -7.14
CA ARG A 138 -24.55 7.51 -6.73
C ARG A 138 -23.53 8.55 -7.17
N THR A 139 -23.66 9.09 -8.38
CA THR A 139 -22.81 10.19 -8.86
C THR A 139 -22.88 11.37 -7.90
N THR A 140 -24.11 11.82 -7.57
CA THR A 140 -24.32 12.93 -6.64
C THR A 140 -23.66 12.64 -5.29
N ALA A 141 -23.94 11.48 -4.70
CA ALA A 141 -23.38 11.12 -3.38
C ALA A 141 -21.84 11.07 -3.35
N LEU A 142 -21.20 10.56 -4.42
CA LEU A 142 -19.74 10.51 -4.48
C LEU A 142 -19.10 11.89 -4.69
N LEU A 143 -19.72 12.74 -5.52
CA LEU A 143 -19.24 14.11 -5.73
C LEU A 143 -19.42 14.95 -4.47
N ASP A 144 -20.51 14.76 -3.72
CA ASP A 144 -20.75 15.43 -2.44
C ASP A 144 -19.73 14.97 -1.40
N LEU A 145 -19.52 13.65 -1.25
CA LEU A 145 -18.55 13.08 -0.29
C LEU A 145 -17.11 13.58 -0.52
N LEU A 146 -16.74 13.81 -1.78
CA LEU A 146 -15.43 14.30 -2.19
C LEU A 146 -15.36 15.81 -2.35
N GLU A 147 -16.44 16.54 -1.98
CA GLU A 147 -16.52 18.01 -1.99
C GLU A 147 -16.28 18.63 -3.38
N VAL A 148 -16.71 17.94 -4.45
CA VAL A 148 -16.57 18.37 -5.84
C VAL A 148 -17.89 18.43 -6.61
N SER A 149 -19.03 18.56 -5.91
CA SER A 149 -20.36 18.68 -6.54
C SER A 149 -20.47 19.87 -7.47
N HIS A 150 -19.78 20.96 -7.19
CA HIS A 150 -19.70 22.15 -8.03
C HIS A 150 -18.98 21.90 -9.37
N CYS A 151 -18.25 20.79 -9.49
CA CYS A 151 -17.55 20.36 -10.71
C CYS A 151 -18.39 19.39 -11.55
N ALA A 152 -19.61 19.00 -11.14
CA ALA A 152 -20.37 17.93 -11.77
C ALA A 152 -20.51 18.08 -13.30
N ASP A 153 -20.74 19.29 -13.77
CA ASP A 153 -20.94 19.60 -15.18
C ASP A 153 -19.72 20.25 -15.85
N ARG A 154 -18.54 20.27 -15.15
CA ARG A 154 -17.26 20.74 -15.69
C ARG A 154 -16.45 19.59 -16.28
N ARG A 155 -15.66 19.90 -17.31
CA ARG A 155 -14.65 19.01 -17.87
C ARG A 155 -13.34 19.11 -17.09
N PRO A 156 -12.46 18.11 -17.16
CA PRO A 156 -11.17 18.14 -16.46
C PRO A 156 -10.36 19.42 -16.72
N THR A 157 -10.36 19.94 -17.93
CA THR A 157 -9.66 21.20 -18.28
C THR A 157 -10.21 22.45 -17.60
N GLU A 158 -11.40 22.37 -16.99
CA GLU A 158 -12.09 23.45 -16.27
C GLU A 158 -12.00 23.29 -14.75
N MET A 159 -11.16 22.35 -14.27
CA MET A 159 -10.97 22.01 -12.88
C MET A 159 -9.52 22.24 -12.45
N SER A 160 -9.29 22.58 -11.19
CA SER A 160 -7.96 22.56 -10.57
C SER A 160 -7.42 21.12 -10.49
N GLY A 161 -6.11 20.95 -10.27
CA GLY A 161 -5.49 19.64 -10.12
C GLY A 161 -6.09 18.82 -8.97
N GLY A 162 -6.35 19.44 -7.82
CA GLY A 162 -7.00 18.79 -6.68
C GLY A 162 -8.45 18.38 -6.96
N GLU A 163 -9.22 19.23 -7.65
CA GLU A 163 -10.59 18.87 -8.10
C GLU A 163 -10.57 17.68 -9.05
N GLN A 164 -9.65 17.69 -10.04
CA GLN A 164 -9.49 16.56 -10.96
C GLN A 164 -9.15 15.27 -10.20
N GLN A 165 -8.25 15.35 -9.21
CA GLN A 165 -7.85 14.19 -8.43
C GLN A 165 -9.01 13.65 -7.57
N ARG A 166 -9.79 14.52 -6.92
CA ARG A 166 -10.99 14.11 -6.18
C ARG A 166 -12.07 13.51 -7.10
N VAL A 167 -12.25 14.04 -8.30
CA VAL A 167 -13.12 13.41 -9.31
C VAL A 167 -12.57 12.06 -9.78
N ALA A 168 -11.24 11.92 -9.96
CA ALA A 168 -10.61 10.64 -10.28
C ALA A 168 -10.83 9.57 -9.19
N ILE A 169 -10.76 9.98 -7.91
CA ILE A 169 -11.10 9.13 -6.77
C ILE A 169 -12.58 8.71 -6.84
N ALA A 170 -13.50 9.66 -7.14
CA ALA A 170 -14.93 9.36 -7.32
C ALA A 170 -15.16 8.31 -8.41
N VAL A 171 -14.45 8.42 -9.55
CA VAL A 171 -14.51 7.42 -10.64
C VAL A 171 -14.01 6.06 -10.18
N GLY A 172 -12.89 6.01 -9.40
CA GLY A 172 -12.38 4.79 -8.82
C GLY A 172 -13.37 4.10 -7.87
N LEU A 173 -14.20 4.88 -7.18
CA LEU A 173 -15.22 4.39 -6.23
C LEU A 173 -16.58 4.11 -6.88
N ALA A 174 -16.77 4.49 -8.14
CA ALA A 174 -18.08 4.48 -8.81
C ALA A 174 -18.80 3.13 -8.74
N ASN A 175 -18.07 2.02 -8.76
CA ASN A 175 -18.62 0.66 -8.79
C ASN A 175 -18.58 -0.08 -7.45
N GLU A 176 -18.49 0.63 -6.32
CA GLU A 176 -18.43 0.05 -4.96
C GLU A 176 -17.32 -1.00 -4.80
N PRO A 177 -16.07 -0.64 -5.14
CA PRO A 177 -15.00 -1.60 -5.02
C PRO A 177 -14.76 -1.97 -3.55
N ALA A 178 -14.37 -3.23 -3.31
CA ALA A 178 -13.92 -3.67 -1.99
C ALA A 178 -12.56 -3.05 -1.63
N VAL A 179 -11.74 -2.74 -2.64
CA VAL A 179 -10.40 -2.19 -2.49
C VAL A 179 -10.19 -1.03 -3.45
N LEU A 180 -9.71 0.10 -2.95
CA LEU A 180 -9.22 1.23 -3.72
C LEU A 180 -7.69 1.22 -3.72
N LEU A 181 -7.09 1.15 -4.89
CA LEU A 181 -5.65 1.26 -5.10
C LEU A 181 -5.33 2.65 -5.65
N ALA A 182 -4.37 3.35 -5.06
CA ALA A 182 -3.96 4.68 -5.51
C ALA A 182 -2.44 4.72 -5.75
N ASP A 183 -2.04 5.04 -6.98
CA ASP A 183 -0.66 5.18 -7.41
C ASP A 183 -0.28 6.65 -7.38
N GLU A 184 0.48 7.07 -6.37
CA GLU A 184 0.95 8.43 -6.15
C GLU A 184 -0.14 9.51 -6.32
N PRO A 185 -1.27 9.42 -5.59
CA PRO A 185 -2.45 10.24 -5.85
C PRO A 185 -2.24 11.74 -5.63
N THR A 186 -1.13 12.14 -5.03
CA THR A 186 -0.78 13.54 -4.75
C THR A 186 0.50 14.00 -5.45
N GLY A 187 1.12 13.13 -6.27
CA GLY A 187 2.46 13.37 -6.83
C GLY A 187 2.59 14.54 -7.82
N GLU A 188 1.47 15.10 -8.28
CA GLU A 188 1.45 16.27 -9.20
C GLU A 188 0.84 17.52 -8.54
N LEU A 189 0.60 17.49 -7.22
CA LEU A 189 -0.08 18.54 -6.47
C LEU A 189 0.90 19.26 -5.51
N ASP A 190 0.58 20.51 -5.18
CA ASP A 190 1.24 21.21 -4.08
C ASP A 190 0.87 20.62 -2.71
N GLU A 191 1.63 20.97 -1.67
CA GLU A 191 1.48 20.40 -0.33
C GLU A 191 0.09 20.63 0.27
N ALA A 192 -0.48 21.83 0.12
CA ALA A 192 -1.80 22.16 0.68
C ALA A 192 -2.90 21.35 -0.02
N THR A 193 -2.89 21.31 -1.35
CA THR A 193 -3.83 20.51 -2.15
C THR A 193 -3.66 19.00 -1.90
N SER A 194 -2.43 18.54 -1.70
CA SER A 194 -2.13 17.14 -1.34
C SER A 194 -2.78 16.74 -0.02
N ALA A 195 -2.69 17.60 1.01
CA ALA A 195 -3.33 17.37 2.30
C ALA A 195 -4.87 17.27 2.17
N GLU A 196 -5.49 18.13 1.36
CA GLU A 196 -6.94 18.07 1.09
C GLU A 196 -7.36 16.76 0.42
N VAL A 197 -6.60 16.31 -0.60
CA VAL A 197 -6.88 15.04 -1.29
C VAL A 197 -6.72 13.84 -0.35
N LEU A 198 -5.69 13.82 0.49
CA LEU A 198 -5.48 12.75 1.47
C LEU A 198 -6.58 12.73 2.55
N GLU A 199 -7.03 13.90 3.01
CA GLU A 199 -8.15 13.97 3.95
C GLU A 199 -9.47 13.50 3.30
N ALA A 200 -9.71 13.85 2.03
CA ALA A 200 -10.85 13.32 1.27
C ALA A 200 -10.79 11.78 1.17
N MET A 201 -9.60 11.19 0.93
CA MET A 201 -9.42 9.73 0.93
C MET A 201 -9.68 9.10 2.31
N ARG A 202 -9.26 9.75 3.41
CA ARG A 202 -9.60 9.32 4.78
C ARG A 202 -11.11 9.37 5.02
N GLY A 203 -11.76 10.45 4.58
CA GLY A 203 -13.22 10.59 4.66
C GLY A 203 -13.94 9.46 3.95
N VAL A 204 -13.55 9.18 2.72
CA VAL A 204 -14.08 8.05 1.93
C VAL A 204 -13.86 6.70 2.62
N ASN A 205 -12.66 6.43 3.12
CA ASN A 205 -12.37 5.19 3.84
C ASN A 205 -13.28 5.04 5.07
N ARG A 206 -13.45 6.10 5.86
CA ARG A 206 -14.29 6.10 7.06
C ARG A 206 -15.78 5.93 6.75
N GLU A 207 -16.30 6.67 5.74
CA GLU A 207 -17.73 6.69 5.42
C GLU A 207 -18.20 5.45 4.64
N LEU A 208 -17.36 4.96 3.72
CA LEU A 208 -17.71 3.82 2.85
C LEU A 208 -17.12 2.49 3.33
N GLY A 209 -16.20 2.51 4.30
CA GLY A 209 -15.51 1.29 4.76
C GLY A 209 -14.63 0.63 3.70
N VAL A 210 -14.30 1.33 2.59
CA VAL A 210 -13.49 0.78 1.51
C VAL A 210 -12.04 0.64 1.94
N THR A 211 -11.48 -0.54 1.77
CA THR A 211 -10.04 -0.75 2.02
C THR A 211 -9.23 0.05 1.03
N THR A 212 -8.30 0.88 1.50
CA THR A 212 -7.55 1.78 0.63
C THR A 212 -6.05 1.55 0.78
N LEU A 213 -5.37 1.33 -0.35
CA LEU A 213 -3.93 1.20 -0.43
C LEU A 213 -3.36 2.35 -1.26
N ILE A 214 -2.60 3.22 -0.62
CA ILE A 214 -1.89 4.34 -1.28
C ILE A 214 -0.43 3.92 -1.48
N VAL A 215 0.06 4.04 -2.69
CA VAL A 215 1.49 3.86 -3.00
C VAL A 215 2.09 5.22 -3.29
N THR A 216 3.21 5.54 -2.63
CA THR A 216 3.88 6.82 -2.80
C THR A 216 5.37 6.75 -2.45
N HIS A 217 6.13 7.72 -2.92
CA HIS A 217 7.48 8.00 -2.44
C HIS A 217 7.52 9.20 -1.48
N ASP A 218 6.39 9.89 -1.29
CA ASP A 218 6.26 11.04 -0.40
C ASP A 218 6.05 10.56 1.06
N PRO A 219 7.01 10.84 1.96
CA PRO A 219 6.89 10.47 3.36
C PRO A 219 5.79 11.22 4.10
N THR A 220 5.32 12.37 3.61
CA THR A 220 4.28 13.18 4.27
C THR A 220 2.95 12.44 4.32
N VAL A 221 2.65 11.59 3.34
CA VAL A 221 1.47 10.71 3.31
C VAL A 221 1.38 9.84 4.56
N SER A 222 2.54 9.48 5.14
CA SER A 222 2.61 8.69 6.38
C SER A 222 1.90 9.35 7.56
N GLY A 223 1.82 10.69 7.60
CA GLY A 223 1.08 11.44 8.63
C GLY A 223 -0.44 11.33 8.52
N HIS A 224 -0.95 10.93 7.37
CA HIS A 224 -2.39 10.86 7.07
C HIS A 224 -2.97 9.45 7.20
N VAL A 225 -2.16 8.43 7.49
CA VAL A 225 -2.59 7.03 7.61
C VAL A 225 -2.20 6.43 8.95
N ALA A 226 -3.00 5.47 9.42
CA ALA A 226 -2.71 4.75 10.67
C ALA A 226 -1.54 3.76 10.52
N ARG A 227 -1.31 3.23 9.32
CA ARG A 227 -0.25 2.27 9.05
C ARG A 227 0.49 2.60 7.77
N THR A 228 1.81 2.58 7.86
CA THR A 228 2.73 2.73 6.72
C THR A 228 3.59 1.48 6.60
N VAL A 229 3.70 0.94 5.41
CA VAL A 229 4.56 -0.21 5.09
C VAL A 229 5.65 0.25 4.14
N GLN A 230 6.90 0.04 4.52
CA GLN A 230 8.04 0.38 3.67
C GLN A 230 8.45 -0.82 2.81
N ILE A 231 8.53 -0.60 1.49
CA ILE A 231 9.11 -1.56 0.55
C ILE A 231 10.52 -1.10 0.16
N ARG A 232 11.48 -2.02 0.32
CA ARG A 232 12.87 -1.85 -0.09
C ARG A 232 13.34 -3.11 -0.82
N ASP A 233 13.95 -2.94 -2.00
CA ASP A 233 14.50 -4.03 -2.81
C ASP A 233 13.49 -5.17 -3.06
N GLY A 234 12.25 -4.81 -3.39
CA GLY A 234 11.18 -5.76 -3.67
C GLY A 234 10.66 -6.57 -2.48
N ARG A 235 10.95 -6.14 -1.24
CA ARG A 235 10.53 -6.78 0.02
C ARG A 235 9.87 -5.79 0.94
N THR A 236 9.02 -6.28 1.82
CA THR A 236 8.56 -5.52 2.99
C THR A 236 9.71 -5.40 3.98
N ALA A 237 10.12 -4.17 4.30
CA ALA A 237 11.25 -3.89 5.18
C ALA A 237 10.81 -3.52 6.59
N THR A 238 10.02 -2.46 6.73
CA THR A 238 9.50 -1.98 8.01
C THR A 238 8.03 -1.65 7.93
N GLU A 239 7.37 -1.62 9.08
CA GLU A 239 6.00 -1.13 9.25
C GLU A 239 5.98 -0.10 10.37
N VAL A 240 5.26 0.99 10.17
CA VAL A 240 5.01 2.01 11.19
C VAL A 240 3.52 2.03 11.49
N LEU A 241 3.19 1.75 12.74
CA LEU A 241 1.83 1.87 13.26
C LEU A 241 1.69 3.16 14.05
N ARG A 242 0.67 3.96 13.71
CA ARG A 242 0.32 5.19 14.43
C ARG A 242 -0.97 5.00 15.18
N ARG A 243 -0.93 5.32 16.47
CA ARG A 243 -2.09 5.28 17.35
C ARG A 243 -2.25 6.65 18.01
N THR A 244 -3.47 7.15 18.06
CA THR A 244 -3.78 8.31 18.89
C THR A 244 -3.85 7.84 20.34
N GLY A 245 -2.94 8.34 21.18
CA GLY A 245 -2.95 8.18 22.62
C GLY A 245 -3.44 9.46 23.28
N VAL A 246 -3.98 9.35 24.48
CA VAL A 246 -4.31 10.51 25.33
C VAL A 246 -3.30 10.53 26.47
N ASN A 247 -2.62 11.67 26.68
CA ASN A 247 -1.68 11.81 27.79
C ASN A 247 -2.41 11.98 29.14
N GLU A 248 -1.67 11.97 30.23
CA GLU A 248 -2.23 12.14 31.57
C GLU A 248 -2.96 13.48 31.78
N HIS A 249 -2.77 14.45 30.88
CA HIS A 249 -3.40 15.78 30.91
C HIS A 249 -4.63 15.87 29.99
N GLY A 250 -4.98 14.78 29.25
CA GLY A 250 -6.12 14.74 28.37
C GLY A 250 -5.82 15.22 26.93
N ASP A 251 -4.56 15.56 26.61
CA ASP A 251 -4.18 15.98 25.25
C ASP A 251 -3.96 14.76 24.36
N GLU A 252 -4.48 14.82 23.15
CA GLU A 252 -4.25 13.82 22.13
C GLU A 252 -2.82 13.92 21.60
N HIS A 253 -2.11 12.81 21.56
CA HIS A 253 -0.80 12.71 20.91
C HIS A 253 -0.74 11.46 20.04
N THR A 254 0.00 11.54 18.94
CA THR A 254 0.22 10.41 18.05
C THR A 254 1.49 9.67 18.48
N VAL A 255 1.35 8.41 18.86
CA VAL A 255 2.46 7.50 19.10
C VAL A 255 2.71 6.71 17.82
N ALA A 256 3.92 6.74 17.32
CA ALA A 256 4.37 5.96 16.17
C ALA A 256 5.33 4.87 16.65
N GLU A 257 5.03 3.62 16.35
CA GLU A 257 5.88 2.47 16.63
C GLU A 257 6.37 1.87 15.31
N GLU A 258 7.69 1.72 15.17
CA GLU A 258 8.30 1.11 13.99
C GLU A 258 8.68 -0.33 14.26
N PHE A 259 8.33 -1.21 13.33
CA PHE A 259 8.61 -2.65 13.37
C PHE A 259 9.40 -3.05 12.13
N ALA A 260 10.51 -3.77 12.30
CA ALA A 260 11.15 -4.49 11.21
C ALA A 260 10.35 -5.76 10.89
N VAL A 261 10.08 -6.00 9.61
CA VAL A 261 9.30 -7.16 9.18
C VAL A 261 10.20 -8.38 9.02
N LEU A 262 9.89 -9.44 9.74
CA LEU A 262 10.56 -10.74 9.64
C LEU A 262 9.87 -11.61 8.59
N ASP A 263 10.60 -12.08 7.59
CA ASP A 263 10.07 -13.01 6.60
C ASP A 263 9.99 -14.45 7.16
N ARG A 264 9.34 -15.36 6.42
CA ARG A 264 9.13 -16.75 6.86
C ARG A 264 10.40 -17.56 7.06
N VAL A 265 11.52 -17.12 6.52
CA VAL A 265 12.82 -17.78 6.69
C VAL A 265 13.71 -17.06 7.69
N GLY A 266 13.14 -16.13 8.46
CA GLY A 266 13.84 -15.43 9.55
C GLY A 266 14.74 -14.30 9.08
N ARG A 267 14.51 -13.69 7.89
CA ARG A 267 15.26 -12.53 7.43
C ARG A 267 14.51 -11.26 7.74
N LEU A 268 15.24 -10.24 8.17
CA LEU A 268 14.76 -8.86 8.28
C LEU A 268 15.75 -7.91 7.59
N GLN A 269 15.28 -6.76 7.18
CA GLN A 269 16.13 -5.67 6.71
C GLN A 269 16.22 -4.63 7.81
N LEU A 270 17.42 -4.39 8.32
CA LEU A 270 17.64 -3.31 9.27
C LEU A 270 17.44 -1.95 8.59
N PRO A 271 16.82 -0.97 9.28
CA PRO A 271 16.72 0.40 8.78
C PRO A 271 18.08 0.94 8.35
N GLN A 272 18.12 1.66 7.22
CA GLN A 272 19.36 2.19 6.67
C GLN A 272 20.06 3.16 7.62
N GLU A 273 19.27 3.89 8.39
CA GLU A 273 19.76 4.81 9.41
C GLU A 273 20.57 4.08 10.48
N TYR A 274 20.10 2.91 10.95
CA TYR A 274 20.81 2.09 11.94
C TYR A 274 22.14 1.57 11.38
N LEU A 275 22.12 1.10 10.12
CA LEU A 275 23.33 0.63 9.45
C LEU A 275 24.39 1.73 9.34
N THR A 276 23.94 2.94 8.97
CA THR A 276 24.81 4.10 8.79
C THR A 276 25.34 4.62 10.13
N THR A 277 24.45 4.79 11.12
CA THR A 277 24.80 5.35 12.43
C THR A 277 25.76 4.44 13.19
N LEU A 278 25.56 3.13 13.10
CA LEU A 278 26.40 2.14 13.78
C LEU A 278 27.58 1.64 12.94
N GLY A 279 27.74 2.14 11.71
CA GLY A 279 28.80 1.74 10.80
C GLY A 279 28.76 0.25 10.41
N MET A 280 27.57 -0.37 10.43
CA MET A 280 27.41 -1.77 10.06
C MET A 280 27.59 -1.94 8.55
N ARG A 281 28.39 -2.94 8.15
CA ARG A 281 28.73 -3.22 6.74
C ARG A 281 28.45 -4.68 6.40
N GLU A 282 29.47 -5.42 5.99
CA GLU A 282 29.36 -6.77 5.47
C GLU A 282 29.05 -7.84 6.51
N ARG A 283 29.57 -7.65 7.74
CA ARG A 283 29.43 -8.62 8.83
C ARG A 283 28.95 -7.95 10.10
N VAL A 284 28.10 -8.65 10.81
CA VAL A 284 27.62 -8.24 12.14
C VAL A 284 27.77 -9.41 13.12
N ARG A 285 28.05 -9.08 14.36
CA ARG A 285 28.05 -10.07 15.45
C ARG A 285 26.63 -10.17 16.00
N LEU A 286 26.14 -11.40 16.17
CA LEU A 286 24.85 -11.68 16.77
C LEU A 286 25.06 -12.30 18.16
N ALA A 287 24.24 -11.93 19.13
CA ALA A 287 24.08 -12.63 20.37
C ALA A 287 22.59 -12.75 20.73
N LEU A 288 22.26 -13.93 21.28
CA LEU A 288 20.92 -14.18 21.82
C LEU A 288 20.95 -13.83 23.31
N GLU A 289 20.18 -12.82 23.70
CA GLU A 289 19.93 -12.47 25.09
C GLU A 289 18.62 -13.13 25.58
N GLN A 290 18.19 -12.87 26.82
CA GLN A 290 17.02 -13.53 27.38
C GLN A 290 15.71 -13.13 26.69
N ASP A 291 15.63 -11.90 26.16
CA ASP A 291 14.41 -11.27 25.63
C ASP A 291 14.61 -10.63 24.25
N HIS A 292 15.84 -10.62 23.70
CA HIS A 292 16.13 -10.02 22.39
C HIS A 292 17.34 -10.65 21.70
N VAL A 293 17.53 -10.32 20.44
CA VAL A 293 18.74 -10.60 19.66
C VAL A 293 19.52 -9.31 19.48
N GLY A 294 20.70 -9.23 20.07
CA GLY A 294 21.61 -8.12 19.87
C GLY A 294 22.36 -8.24 18.53
N VAL A 295 22.54 -7.10 17.85
CA VAL A 295 23.28 -6.99 16.58
C VAL A 295 24.33 -5.90 16.72
N TRP A 296 25.60 -6.23 16.54
CA TRP A 296 26.71 -5.29 16.65
C TRP A 296 27.53 -5.22 15.37
N PRO A 297 28.12 -4.04 15.06
CA PRO A 297 29.08 -3.96 13.96
C PRO A 297 30.25 -4.91 14.21
N HIS A 298 30.75 -5.51 13.13
CA HIS A 298 32.01 -6.23 13.16
C HIS A 298 33.15 -5.23 12.92
N ALA A 299 34.02 -5.08 13.89
CA ALA A 299 35.23 -4.28 13.73
C ALA A 299 36.22 -5.08 12.88
N ASP A 300 36.32 -4.75 11.58
CA ASP A 300 37.43 -5.24 10.77
C ASP A 300 38.73 -4.60 11.30
N GLY A 301 39.50 -5.36 12.07
CA GLY A 301 40.86 -4.96 12.45
C GLY A 301 41.11 -4.42 13.85
N ALA A 302 40.42 -4.94 14.88
CA ALA A 302 41.01 -4.94 16.21
C ALA A 302 41.75 -6.26 16.36
N GLY A 303 43.10 -6.20 16.31
CA GLY A 303 43.97 -7.37 16.32
C GLY A 303 43.67 -8.30 17.49
N GLU A 304 43.75 -9.58 17.19
CA GLU A 304 44.17 -10.59 18.12
C GLU A 304 45.60 -10.22 18.60
N ASP A 305 45.66 -9.47 19.65
CA ASP A 305 46.91 -9.36 20.41
C ASP A 305 46.56 -9.31 21.90
N ASP A 306 47.12 -10.29 22.58
CA ASP A 306 47.45 -10.28 24.00
C ASP A 306 46.40 -10.81 25.01
N ASP A 307 46.20 -12.13 25.01
CA ASP A 307 46.05 -12.80 26.33
C ASP A 307 46.67 -14.22 26.32
N ASP A 308 47.98 -14.28 26.11
CA ASP A 308 48.78 -15.47 26.41
C ASP A 308 50.07 -15.08 27.16
N ARG A 309 49.91 -14.45 28.34
CA ARG A 309 50.96 -14.33 29.34
C ARG A 309 50.37 -14.01 30.72
N ARG A 310 49.94 -15.06 31.46
CA ARG A 310 50.36 -15.30 32.86
C ARG A 310 49.62 -16.51 33.44
#